data_623b8575097912fc0fcc95420e637be7
#
_entry.id   623b8575097912fc0fcc95420e637be7
#
_cell.length_a   1.000
_cell.length_b   1.000
_cell.length_c   1.000
_cell.angle_alpha   90.00
_cell.angle_beta   90.00
_cell.angle_gamma   90.00
#
_symmetry.space_group_name_H-M   'P 1'
#
loop_
_entity.id
_entity.type
_entity.pdbx_description
1 polymer ?
#
loop_
_entity_poly.entity_id
_entity_poly.type
_entity_poly.pdbx_seq_one_letter_code
_entity_poly.pdbx_strand_id
1 'polypeptide(L)'
;QVYGGGLGSETYVTNNVLVNLGDETNTLNLVGKAYGGSAFGTVNSKQKTNNISNYKTEVNVNGGNINNVFGGGKGDSNNTPYVAGNVTLTINNGTVTNAFGGDDAKGKPNGEVKVYLNGGVITKAFGGGNKTAVDNTYVYQIGSKSETIYGGSNEQGEVATANIEVTGGEATTCLLYTSPS
;
A
#
# COMPACT_ATOMS: atom_id res chain seq x y z
N GLN A 1 4.28 -13.74 -6.38
CA GLN A 1 3.58 -12.46 -6.25
C GLN A 1 2.08 -12.70 -6.09
N VAL A 2 1.42 -11.85 -5.33
CA VAL A 2 -0.03 -11.86 -5.11
C VAL A 2 -0.60 -10.56 -5.65
N TYR A 3 -1.76 -10.61 -6.29
CA TYR A 3 -2.46 -9.44 -6.83
C TYR A 3 -3.94 -9.51 -6.49
N GLY A 4 -4.51 -8.42 -6.03
CA GLY A 4 -5.95 -8.28 -5.84
C GLY A 4 -6.72 -8.12 -7.16
N GLY A 5 -6.04 -7.57 -8.17
CA GLY A 5 -6.58 -7.41 -9.52
C GLY A 5 -5.97 -8.33 -10.56
N GLY A 6 -6.17 -8.01 -11.82
CA GLY A 6 -5.70 -8.80 -12.96
C GLY A 6 -4.24 -8.56 -13.35
N LEU A 7 -3.71 -9.40 -14.24
CA LEU A 7 -2.35 -9.27 -14.75
C LEU A 7 -2.26 -8.27 -15.90
N GLY A 8 -3.11 -8.41 -16.91
CA GLY A 8 -3.02 -7.63 -18.16
C GLY A 8 -3.53 -6.19 -18.02
N SER A 9 -3.10 -5.32 -18.93
CA SER A 9 -3.47 -3.90 -18.96
C SER A 9 -4.97 -3.67 -19.24
N GLU A 10 -5.64 -4.62 -19.85
CA GLU A 10 -7.07 -4.55 -20.19
C GLU A 10 -7.94 -5.38 -19.24
N THR A 11 -7.43 -5.70 -18.05
CA THR A 11 -8.20 -6.38 -17.00
C THR A 11 -8.82 -5.38 -16.03
N TYR A 12 -10.04 -5.69 -15.56
CA TYR A 12 -10.79 -4.80 -14.67
C TYR A 12 -11.40 -5.57 -13.51
N VAL A 13 -11.22 -5.07 -12.29
CA VAL A 13 -12.04 -5.40 -11.13
C VAL A 13 -12.95 -4.22 -10.85
N THR A 14 -14.24 -4.40 -11.07
CA THR A 14 -15.18 -3.25 -11.15
C THR A 14 -15.60 -2.69 -9.80
N ASN A 15 -15.56 -3.51 -8.77
CA ASN A 15 -16.00 -3.17 -7.41
C ASN A 15 -14.82 -3.21 -6.43
N ASN A 16 -15.08 -3.47 -5.15
CA ASN A 16 -14.06 -3.53 -4.12
C ASN A 16 -13.06 -4.67 -4.36
N VAL A 17 -11.82 -4.42 -3.94
CA VAL A 17 -10.78 -5.43 -3.83
C VAL A 17 -10.46 -5.65 -2.36
N LEU A 18 -10.37 -6.91 -1.96
CA LEU A 18 -9.92 -7.31 -0.62
C LEU A 18 -8.83 -8.38 -0.77
N VAL A 19 -7.67 -8.11 -0.18
CA VAL A 19 -6.55 -9.05 -0.10
C VAL A 19 -6.24 -9.32 1.37
N ASN A 20 -6.38 -10.56 1.81
CA ASN A 20 -5.98 -10.99 3.14
C ASN A 20 -4.73 -11.87 3.04
N LEU A 21 -3.69 -11.54 3.79
CA LEU A 21 -2.39 -12.20 3.81
C LEU A 21 -2.11 -12.76 5.21
N GLY A 22 -1.91 -14.08 5.27
CA GLY A 22 -1.63 -14.79 6.51
C GLY A 22 -2.83 -14.87 7.46
N ASP A 23 -2.56 -15.48 8.59
CA ASP A 23 -3.48 -15.65 9.71
C ASP A 23 -2.70 -15.67 11.03
N GLU A 24 -3.36 -15.94 12.12
CA GLU A 24 -2.76 -15.99 13.47
C GLU A 24 -1.67 -17.08 13.61
N THR A 25 -1.64 -18.08 12.73
CA THR A 25 -0.63 -19.16 12.79
C THR A 25 0.76 -18.72 12.32
N ASN A 26 0.86 -17.58 11.63
CA ASN A 26 2.09 -16.99 11.11
C ASN A 26 2.90 -17.92 10.17
N THR A 27 2.26 -18.85 9.49
CA THR A 27 2.93 -19.82 8.61
C THR A 27 3.20 -19.28 7.20
N LEU A 28 2.54 -18.19 6.79
CA LEU A 28 2.79 -17.56 5.49
C LEU A 28 4.22 -17.05 5.38
N ASN A 29 4.92 -17.45 4.32
CA ASN A 29 6.24 -16.90 3.97
C ASN A 29 6.21 -16.38 2.53
N LEU A 30 6.02 -15.07 2.36
CA LEU A 30 5.98 -14.40 1.07
C LEU A 30 7.28 -13.64 0.81
N VAL A 31 8.24 -14.32 0.20
CA VAL A 31 9.54 -13.74 -0.20
C VAL A 31 9.39 -12.70 -1.33
N GLY A 32 8.33 -12.78 -2.11
CA GLY A 32 8.03 -11.86 -3.20
C GLY A 32 7.28 -10.61 -2.76
N LYS A 33 6.35 -10.17 -3.60
CA LYS A 33 5.56 -8.96 -3.39
C LYS A 33 4.06 -9.26 -3.41
N ALA A 34 3.29 -8.59 -2.56
CA ALA A 34 1.83 -8.58 -2.59
C ALA A 34 1.33 -7.18 -2.96
N TYR A 35 0.25 -7.14 -3.73
CA TYR A 35 -0.38 -5.93 -4.24
C TYR A 35 -1.89 -5.97 -4.05
N GLY A 36 -2.46 -4.90 -3.51
CA GLY A 36 -3.90 -4.73 -3.46
C GLY A 36 -4.51 -4.52 -4.84
N GLY A 37 -3.82 -3.75 -5.68
CA GLY A 37 -4.24 -3.47 -7.05
C GLY A 37 -3.88 -4.56 -8.06
N SER A 38 -3.99 -4.19 -9.33
CA SER A 38 -3.61 -5.03 -10.47
C SER A 38 -2.09 -4.98 -10.73
N ALA A 39 -1.59 -5.99 -11.48
CA ALA A 39 -0.26 -5.85 -12.03
C ALA A 39 -0.20 -4.67 -13.01
N PHE A 40 -1.10 -4.62 -14.00
CA PHE A 40 -1.13 -3.60 -15.05
C PHE A 40 -2.54 -3.09 -15.38
N GLY A 41 -3.59 -3.72 -14.85
CA GLY A 41 -4.99 -3.41 -15.12
C GLY A 41 -5.58 -2.38 -14.15
N THR A 42 -6.90 -2.34 -14.09
CA THR A 42 -7.67 -1.40 -13.29
C THR A 42 -8.41 -2.11 -12.16
N VAL A 43 -8.47 -1.48 -11.00
CA VAL A 43 -9.33 -1.91 -9.89
C VAL A 43 -10.24 -0.76 -9.45
N ASN A 44 -11.39 -1.14 -8.87
CA ASN A 44 -12.45 -0.26 -8.37
C ASN A 44 -13.16 0.54 -9.47
N SER A 45 -13.02 0.17 -10.73
CA SER A 45 -13.67 0.81 -11.87
C SER A 45 -13.85 -0.16 -13.04
N LYS A 46 -14.83 0.14 -13.90
CA LYS A 46 -15.06 -0.59 -15.17
C LYS A 46 -14.10 -0.20 -16.29
N GLN A 47 -13.32 0.87 -16.10
CA GLN A 47 -12.41 1.39 -17.11
C GLN A 47 -11.31 2.22 -16.46
N LYS A 48 -10.24 2.45 -17.20
CA LYS A 48 -9.18 3.38 -16.79
C LYS A 48 -9.78 4.78 -16.64
N THR A 49 -9.67 5.36 -15.46
CA THR A 49 -10.28 6.66 -15.14
C THR A 49 -9.44 7.40 -14.11
N ASN A 50 -9.43 8.72 -14.21
CA ASN A 50 -8.87 9.60 -13.18
C ASN A 50 -9.90 10.02 -12.13
N ASN A 51 -11.15 9.61 -12.29
CA ASN A 51 -12.21 9.91 -11.31
C ASN A 51 -12.08 8.97 -10.10
N ILE A 52 -12.32 9.53 -8.92
CA ILE A 52 -12.36 8.74 -7.69
C ILE A 52 -13.60 7.86 -7.70
N SER A 53 -13.41 6.56 -7.50
CA SER A 53 -14.49 5.59 -7.35
C SER A 53 -15.01 5.55 -5.91
N ASN A 54 -16.28 5.18 -5.73
CA ASN A 54 -16.85 4.85 -4.42
C ASN A 54 -16.39 3.47 -3.89
N TYR A 55 -15.78 2.65 -4.74
CA TYR A 55 -15.20 1.36 -4.35
C TYR A 55 -13.78 1.56 -3.82
N LYS A 56 -13.27 0.58 -3.08
CA LYS A 56 -11.99 0.66 -2.38
C LYS A 56 -11.14 -0.61 -2.57
N THR A 57 -9.85 -0.44 -2.35
CA THR A 57 -8.89 -1.55 -2.25
C THR A 57 -8.44 -1.67 -0.80
N GLU A 58 -8.59 -2.85 -0.23
CA GLU A 58 -8.17 -3.17 1.14
C GLU A 58 -7.17 -4.32 1.12
N VAL A 59 -6.06 -4.15 1.83
CA VAL A 59 -5.04 -5.18 2.04
C VAL A 59 -4.83 -5.35 3.53
N ASN A 60 -5.06 -6.56 4.03
CA ASN A 60 -4.85 -6.90 5.43
C ASN A 60 -3.73 -7.92 5.57
N VAL A 61 -2.72 -7.61 6.34
CA VAL A 61 -1.69 -8.55 6.78
C VAL A 61 -2.05 -9.01 8.18
N ASN A 62 -2.48 -10.27 8.29
CA ASN A 62 -2.94 -10.86 9.55
C ASN A 62 -1.88 -11.77 10.20
N GLY A 63 -0.77 -12.01 9.51
CA GLY A 63 0.35 -12.80 10.01
C GLY A 63 1.33 -13.22 8.93
N GLY A 64 2.37 -13.93 9.32
CA GLY A 64 3.41 -14.45 8.42
C GLY A 64 4.60 -13.51 8.23
N ASN A 65 5.51 -13.92 7.34
CA ASN A 65 6.71 -13.15 6.94
C ASN A 65 6.54 -12.65 5.52
N ILE A 66 6.51 -11.35 5.33
CA ILE A 66 6.25 -10.71 4.03
C ILE A 66 7.34 -9.71 3.73
N ASN A 67 8.04 -9.89 2.59
CA ASN A 67 9.09 -8.94 2.23
C ASN A 67 8.52 -7.58 1.81
N ASN A 68 7.56 -7.56 0.88
CA ASN A 68 7.01 -6.30 0.40
C ASN A 68 5.50 -6.40 0.20
N VAL A 69 4.76 -5.45 0.75
CA VAL A 69 3.32 -5.32 0.55
C VAL A 69 2.98 -3.92 0.08
N PHE A 70 2.11 -3.84 -0.92
CA PHE A 70 1.62 -2.60 -1.53
C PHE A 70 0.10 -2.54 -1.44
N GLY A 71 -0.43 -1.41 -1.01
CA GLY A 71 -1.87 -1.15 -1.07
C GLY A 71 -2.36 -1.00 -2.50
N GLY A 72 -1.56 -0.41 -3.36
CA GLY A 72 -1.84 -0.17 -4.77
C GLY A 72 -1.39 -1.27 -5.73
N GLY A 73 -1.14 -0.90 -6.99
CA GLY A 73 -0.76 -1.81 -8.07
C GLY A 73 0.75 -1.88 -8.31
N LYS A 74 1.16 -2.72 -9.25
CA LYS A 74 2.57 -2.92 -9.57
C LYS A 74 3.10 -1.88 -10.56
N GLY A 75 2.59 -1.87 -11.78
CA GLY A 75 3.12 -1.11 -12.90
C GLY A 75 4.50 -1.57 -13.39
N ASP A 76 4.90 -1.06 -14.54
CA ASP A 76 6.25 -1.14 -15.08
C ASP A 76 6.50 0.03 -16.05
N SER A 77 7.64 0.02 -16.77
CA SER A 77 7.97 1.09 -17.73
C SER A 77 6.90 1.31 -18.80
N ASN A 78 6.18 0.27 -19.20
CA ASN A 78 5.25 0.28 -20.32
C ASN A 78 3.77 0.30 -19.89
N ASN A 79 3.47 -0.16 -18.68
CA ASN A 79 2.11 -0.39 -18.22
C ASN A 79 1.85 0.35 -16.89
N THR A 80 0.77 1.11 -16.88
CA THR A 80 0.30 1.85 -15.70
C THR A 80 -0.95 1.18 -15.15
N PRO A 81 -0.94 0.63 -13.92
CA PRO A 81 -2.15 0.20 -13.25
C PRO A 81 -2.98 1.40 -12.82
N TYR A 82 -4.27 1.20 -12.65
CA TYR A 82 -5.20 2.21 -12.16
C TYR A 82 -5.91 1.70 -10.91
N VAL A 83 -5.78 2.43 -9.82
CA VAL A 83 -6.53 2.22 -8.58
C VAL A 83 -7.47 3.40 -8.43
N ALA A 84 -8.75 3.22 -8.79
CA ALA A 84 -9.70 4.32 -8.95
C ALA A 84 -10.34 4.80 -7.64
N GLY A 85 -10.16 4.09 -6.53
CA GLY A 85 -10.76 4.43 -5.24
C GLY A 85 -9.73 4.57 -4.13
N ASN A 86 -10.21 4.67 -2.91
CA ASN A 86 -9.37 4.73 -1.73
C ASN A 86 -8.62 3.41 -1.52
N VAL A 87 -7.43 3.53 -0.95
CA VAL A 87 -6.58 2.40 -0.60
C VAL A 87 -6.40 2.35 0.91
N THR A 88 -6.57 1.17 1.48
CA THR A 88 -6.27 0.91 2.89
C THR A 88 -5.35 -0.29 3.00
N LEU A 89 -4.17 -0.10 3.58
CA LEU A 89 -3.26 -1.15 3.99
C LEU A 89 -3.27 -1.27 5.50
N THR A 90 -3.59 -2.45 6.02
CA THR A 90 -3.63 -2.71 7.46
C THR A 90 -2.67 -3.84 7.81
N ILE A 91 -1.73 -3.58 8.71
CA ILE A 91 -0.84 -4.58 9.29
C ILE A 91 -1.36 -4.89 10.70
N ASN A 92 -1.99 -6.05 10.86
CA ASN A 92 -2.53 -6.52 12.13
C ASN A 92 -1.51 -7.35 12.92
N ASN A 93 -0.70 -8.15 12.21
CA ASN A 93 0.30 -9.03 12.81
C ASN A 93 1.33 -9.48 11.77
N GLY A 94 2.35 -10.24 12.19
CA GLY A 94 3.40 -10.79 11.34
C GLY A 94 4.65 -9.92 11.27
N THR A 95 5.55 -10.27 10.35
CA THR A 95 6.78 -9.52 10.07
C THR A 95 6.74 -9.00 8.63
N VAL A 96 6.83 -7.69 8.46
CA VAL A 96 6.82 -7.04 7.15
C VAL A 96 8.11 -6.23 6.99
N THR A 97 8.89 -6.55 5.94
CA THR A 97 10.11 -5.77 5.68
C THR A 97 9.77 -4.38 5.14
N ASN A 98 8.94 -4.30 4.10
CA ASN A 98 8.53 -3.00 3.54
C ASN A 98 7.02 -2.97 3.28
N ALA A 99 6.33 -2.00 3.86
CA ALA A 99 4.92 -1.72 3.67
C ALA A 99 4.74 -0.39 2.92
N PHE A 100 4.00 -0.40 1.82
CA PHE A 100 3.74 0.76 0.98
C PHE A 100 2.23 0.97 0.84
N GLY A 101 1.74 2.17 1.14
CA GLY A 101 0.33 2.50 0.92
C GLY A 101 -0.04 2.58 -0.56
N GLY A 102 0.84 3.15 -1.39
CA GLY A 102 0.62 3.37 -2.83
C GLY A 102 1.07 2.23 -3.74
N ASP A 103 1.39 2.60 -5.00
CA ASP A 103 1.81 1.68 -6.06
C ASP A 103 3.34 1.43 -6.02
N ASP A 104 3.80 0.38 -6.73
CA ASP A 104 5.24 0.02 -6.75
C ASP A 104 6.03 0.84 -7.79
N ALA A 105 5.98 0.46 -9.07
CA ALA A 105 6.88 1.01 -10.07
C ALA A 105 6.24 2.12 -10.93
N LYS A 106 4.93 2.10 -11.09
CA LYS A 106 4.16 3.09 -11.86
C LYS A 106 2.70 3.06 -11.43
N GLY A 107 2.02 4.16 -11.65
CA GLY A 107 0.62 4.35 -11.25
C GLY A 107 0.49 5.40 -10.16
N LYS A 108 -0.74 5.64 -9.78
CA LYS A 108 -1.12 6.54 -8.70
C LYS A 108 -2.54 6.19 -8.27
N PRO A 109 -2.77 5.80 -7.01
CA PRO A 109 -4.13 5.70 -6.50
C PRO A 109 -4.85 7.06 -6.61
N ASN A 110 -6.09 7.05 -7.10
CA ASN A 110 -6.86 8.30 -7.29
C ASN A 110 -7.53 8.79 -6.01
N GLY A 111 -7.68 7.92 -5.01
CA GLY A 111 -8.26 8.25 -3.71
C GLY A 111 -7.22 8.44 -2.62
N GLU A 112 -7.71 8.57 -1.38
CA GLU A 112 -6.86 8.61 -0.19
C GLU A 112 -6.16 7.29 0.04
N VAL A 113 -4.94 7.36 0.56
CA VAL A 113 -4.16 6.19 0.97
C VAL A 113 -3.99 6.19 2.48
N LYS A 114 -4.48 5.14 3.13
CA LYS A 114 -4.38 4.94 4.58
C LYS A 114 -3.58 3.69 4.91
N VAL A 115 -2.63 3.83 5.83
CA VAL A 115 -1.81 2.73 6.34
C VAL A 115 -2.01 2.62 7.84
N TYR A 116 -2.54 1.49 8.30
CA TYR A 116 -2.75 1.20 9.72
C TYR A 116 -1.73 0.16 10.18
N LEU A 117 -0.91 0.53 11.17
CA LEU A 117 0.11 -0.31 11.77
C LEU A 117 -0.37 -0.74 13.16
N ASN A 118 -1.34 -1.69 13.16
CA ASN A 118 -2.04 -2.14 14.37
C ASN A 118 -1.18 -3.07 15.22
N GLY A 119 -0.30 -3.88 14.59
CA GLY A 119 0.53 -4.86 15.28
C GLY A 119 1.64 -5.41 14.38
N GLY A 120 2.35 -6.44 14.88
CA GLY A 120 3.46 -7.05 14.17
C GLY A 120 4.77 -6.25 14.22
N VAL A 121 5.76 -6.72 13.46
CA VAL A 121 7.10 -6.11 13.33
C VAL A 121 7.29 -5.60 11.91
N ILE A 122 7.61 -4.33 11.76
CA ILE A 122 7.73 -3.67 10.46
C ILE A 122 9.07 -2.97 10.37
N THR A 123 9.88 -3.32 9.35
CA THR A 123 11.17 -2.64 9.18
C THR A 123 10.95 -1.24 8.62
N LYS A 124 10.20 -1.10 7.53
CA LYS A 124 9.90 0.21 6.93
C LYS A 124 8.44 0.31 6.50
N ALA A 125 7.77 1.39 6.88
CA ALA A 125 6.43 1.72 6.42
C ALA A 125 6.44 3.07 5.68
N PHE A 126 5.77 3.11 4.54
CA PHE A 126 5.63 4.30 3.70
C PHE A 126 4.14 4.59 3.47
N GLY A 127 3.72 5.83 3.70
CA GLY A 127 2.38 6.27 3.35
C GLY A 127 2.15 6.26 1.84
N GLY A 128 3.17 6.66 1.07
CA GLY A 128 3.17 6.66 -0.39
C GLY A 128 3.55 5.34 -1.03
N GLY A 129 3.99 5.41 -2.29
CA GLY A 129 4.44 4.25 -3.05
C GLY A 129 5.96 4.02 -3.00
N ASN A 130 6.43 3.08 -3.80
CA ASN A 130 7.87 2.87 -3.93
C ASN A 130 8.50 3.90 -4.89
N LYS A 131 8.01 3.97 -6.14
CA LYS A 131 8.46 4.91 -7.18
C LYS A 131 7.32 5.76 -7.74
N THR A 132 6.30 6.00 -6.96
CA THR A 132 5.03 6.56 -7.44
C THR A 132 4.52 7.65 -6.52
N ALA A 133 3.77 8.58 -7.11
CA ALA A 133 3.12 9.66 -6.41
C ALA A 133 1.83 9.20 -5.70
N VAL A 134 1.45 9.91 -4.66
CA VAL A 134 0.15 9.81 -3.99
C VAL A 134 -0.27 11.22 -3.57
N ASP A 135 -1.56 11.58 -3.71
CA ASP A 135 -1.98 12.92 -3.30
C ASP A 135 -2.02 13.05 -1.77
N ASN A 136 -2.75 12.17 -1.09
CA ASN A 136 -2.94 12.24 0.34
C ASN A 136 -2.63 10.90 1.01
N THR A 137 -1.71 10.92 1.97
CA THR A 137 -1.35 9.76 2.77
C THR A 137 -1.63 9.98 4.24
N TYR A 138 -2.09 8.92 4.90
CA TYR A 138 -2.32 8.87 6.33
C TYR A 138 -1.71 7.59 6.88
N VAL A 139 -0.74 7.71 7.79
CA VAL A 139 -0.11 6.57 8.46
C VAL A 139 -0.46 6.61 9.95
N TYR A 140 -1.06 5.55 10.45
CA TYR A 140 -1.46 5.41 11.84
C TYR A 140 -0.62 4.32 12.52
N GLN A 141 0.29 4.74 13.39
CA GLN A 141 1.06 3.85 14.26
C GLN A 141 0.26 3.63 15.55
N ILE A 142 -0.28 2.42 15.73
CA ILE A 142 -1.23 2.11 16.81
C ILE A 142 -0.64 1.11 17.79
N GLY A 143 -0.09 0.00 17.33
CA GLY A 143 0.40 -1.07 18.21
C GLY A 143 1.56 -1.89 17.64
N SER A 144 2.02 -1.61 16.41
CA SER A 144 3.13 -2.32 15.83
C SER A 144 4.48 -1.91 16.44
N LYS A 145 5.49 -2.75 16.20
CA LYS A 145 6.89 -2.41 16.41
C LYS A 145 7.51 -2.06 15.05
N SER A 146 7.69 -0.77 14.80
CA SER A 146 8.19 -0.25 13.54
C SER A 146 9.60 0.32 13.69
N GLU A 147 10.52 -0.04 12.79
CA GLU A 147 11.86 0.56 12.78
C GLU A 147 11.81 1.98 12.22
N THR A 148 11.23 2.16 11.02
CA THR A 148 11.11 3.48 10.41
C THR A 148 9.76 3.67 9.72
N ILE A 149 9.14 4.84 9.94
CA ILE A 149 7.87 5.25 9.33
C ILE A 149 8.09 6.53 8.52
N TYR A 150 7.67 6.50 7.25
CA TYR A 150 7.70 7.62 6.33
C TYR A 150 6.27 8.00 5.92
N GLY A 151 5.94 9.27 5.96
CA GLY A 151 4.67 9.77 5.41
C GLY A 151 4.63 9.76 3.88
N GLY A 152 5.79 9.91 3.25
CA GLY A 152 5.97 9.99 1.80
C GLY A 152 6.21 8.67 1.09
N SER A 153 6.74 8.76 -0.14
CA SER A 153 7.16 7.63 -0.97
C SER A 153 8.63 7.26 -0.71
N ASN A 154 9.09 6.09 -1.21
CA ASN A 154 10.43 5.58 -0.92
C ASN A 154 11.51 6.17 -1.86
N GLU A 155 11.54 5.73 -3.13
CA GLU A 155 12.61 6.11 -4.05
C GLU A 155 12.25 7.34 -4.88
N GLN A 156 10.99 7.43 -5.33
CA GLN A 156 10.47 8.51 -6.16
C GLN A 156 8.98 8.72 -5.90
N GLY A 157 8.47 9.84 -6.33
CA GLY A 157 7.04 10.17 -6.28
C GLY A 157 6.72 11.24 -5.24
N GLU A 158 5.96 12.21 -5.67
CA GLU A 158 5.45 13.28 -4.83
C GLU A 158 4.31 12.78 -3.96
N VAL A 159 4.27 13.21 -2.71
CA VAL A 159 3.11 13.13 -1.83
C VAL A 159 2.71 14.54 -1.48
N ALA A 160 1.54 14.98 -1.95
CA ALA A 160 1.10 16.35 -1.76
C ALA A 160 0.78 16.66 -0.29
N THR A 161 0.15 15.71 0.41
CA THR A 161 -0.14 15.81 1.84
C THR A 161 0.18 14.51 2.54
N ALA A 162 1.10 14.54 3.51
CA ALA A 162 1.44 13.40 4.32
C ALA A 162 1.07 13.64 5.79
N ASN A 163 0.35 12.68 6.39
CA ASN A 163 -0.03 12.71 7.79
C ASN A 163 0.49 11.45 8.47
N ILE A 164 1.13 11.60 9.63
CA ILE A 164 1.51 10.48 10.50
C ILE A 164 0.92 10.75 11.88
N GLU A 165 0.20 9.77 12.41
CA GLU A 165 -0.33 9.79 13.75
C GLU A 165 0.25 8.61 14.53
N VAL A 166 0.86 8.87 15.67
CA VAL A 166 1.44 7.85 16.55
C VAL A 166 0.68 7.88 17.87
N THR A 167 -0.12 6.84 18.11
CA THR A 167 -0.95 6.71 19.32
C THR A 167 -0.48 5.57 20.23
N GLY A 168 0.37 4.68 19.73
CA GLY A 168 0.90 3.55 20.50
C GLY A 168 1.90 2.72 19.73
N GLY A 169 2.31 1.58 20.31
CA GLY A 169 3.36 0.73 19.76
C GLY A 169 4.78 1.30 19.96
N GLU A 170 5.72 0.82 19.15
CA GLU A 170 7.10 1.29 19.16
C GLU A 170 7.48 1.79 17.77
N ALA A 171 8.05 2.98 17.67
CA ALA A 171 8.64 3.50 16.43
C ALA A 171 10.03 4.06 16.75
N THR A 172 11.09 3.48 16.16
CA THR A 172 12.46 3.94 16.40
C THR A 172 12.72 5.27 15.68
N THR A 173 12.22 5.41 14.45
CA THR A 173 12.33 6.65 13.66
C THR A 173 11.01 6.93 12.94
N CYS A 174 10.53 8.15 13.03
CA CYS A 174 9.34 8.62 12.31
C CYS A 174 9.72 9.87 11.51
N LEU A 175 9.58 9.80 10.18
CA LEU A 175 9.94 10.89 9.27
C LEU A 175 8.74 11.32 8.45
N LEU A 176 8.33 12.57 8.67
CA LEU A 176 7.38 13.27 7.81
C LEU A 176 8.20 13.96 6.70
N TYR A 177 8.44 13.23 5.59
CA TYR A 177 9.18 13.77 4.46
C TYR A 177 8.21 14.26 3.38
N THR A 178 8.20 15.55 3.16
CA THR A 178 7.67 16.16 1.94
C THR A 178 8.85 16.42 1.02
N SER A 179 8.82 15.92 -0.23
CA SER A 179 9.88 16.20 -1.20
C SER A 179 10.21 17.69 -1.25
N PRO A 180 11.49 18.08 -1.32
CA PRO A 180 11.82 19.45 -1.64
C PRO A 180 11.28 19.78 -3.04
N SER A 181 10.62 20.91 -3.13
CA SER A 181 10.16 21.54 -4.36
C SER A 181 11.32 21.85 -5.31
#